data_07c34b382aae6f7282eefdb0d3d221b3
#
_entry.id   07c34b382aae6f7282eefdb0d3d221b3
#
_cell.length_a   1.000
_cell.length_b   1.000
_cell.length_c   1.000
_cell.angle_alpha   90.00
_cell.angle_beta   90.00
_cell.angle_gamma   90.00
#
_symmetry.space_group_name_H-M   'P 1'
#
loop_
_entity.id
_entity.type
_entity.pdbx_description
1 polymer ?
#
loop_
_entity_poly.entity_id
_entity_poly.type
_entity_poly.pdbx_seq_one_letter_code
_entity_poly.pdbx_strand_id
1 'polypeptide(L)'
;MINGQKVVVVLPAYNAAKTLRPTYDEIDRSVVDEVILVDDASKDGTIDVAREIGIQHIIRHEKNKGYGGNQKSCYLKALEVGADIIVMLHPDYQYTPALITPMVSLIANNVYPVVLGSRILGKGALKGGMPMYKYLFNRMLTMTQNILMNQKLSEYHTGYRAYHKNVLLSIPFQDNSDDFVFDNELLAQIFFKGYEIAEITCPTKYFDEASSINFKRSSIYGLGVLRVSMQYFLHKAGIAKFKLFKKISK
;
A
#
# COMPACT_ATOMS: atom_id res chain seq x y z
N MET A 1 -5.93 -2.10 -20.03
CA MET A 1 -5.95 -0.61 -20.09
C MET A 1 -7.33 -0.05 -19.77
N ILE A 2 -7.39 1.06 -19.05
CA ILE A 2 -8.63 1.79 -18.81
C ILE A 2 -8.44 3.25 -19.29
N ASN A 3 -9.33 3.75 -20.14
CA ASN A 3 -9.23 5.09 -20.74
C ASN A 3 -7.84 5.40 -21.38
N GLY A 4 -7.21 4.40 -22.00
CA GLY A 4 -5.88 4.54 -22.60
C GLY A 4 -4.71 4.56 -21.60
N GLN A 5 -4.97 4.41 -20.31
CA GLN A 5 -3.96 4.36 -19.25
C GLN A 5 -3.58 2.91 -18.92
N LYS A 6 -2.27 2.66 -18.81
CA LYS A 6 -1.71 1.36 -18.46
C LYS A 6 -1.84 1.09 -16.97
N VAL A 7 -2.52 -0.01 -16.60
CA VAL A 7 -2.74 -0.45 -15.22
C VAL A 7 -1.79 -1.58 -14.88
N VAL A 8 -0.98 -1.39 -13.84
CA VAL A 8 -0.04 -2.39 -13.35
C VAL A 8 -0.35 -2.72 -11.89
N VAL A 9 -0.54 -4.01 -11.61
CA VAL A 9 -0.68 -4.52 -10.24
C VAL A 9 0.69 -4.98 -9.74
N VAL A 10 1.08 -4.55 -8.56
CA VAL A 10 2.32 -4.98 -7.91
C VAL A 10 2.01 -5.82 -6.67
N LEU A 11 2.68 -6.96 -6.56
CA LEU A 11 2.51 -7.98 -5.53
C LEU A 11 3.81 -8.08 -4.70
N PRO A 12 3.93 -7.36 -3.55
CA PRO A 12 5.07 -7.55 -2.67
C PRO A 12 4.92 -8.87 -1.92
N ALA A 13 5.74 -9.85 -2.23
CA ALA A 13 5.65 -11.21 -1.72
C ALA A 13 6.74 -11.53 -0.69
N TYR A 14 6.35 -12.23 0.38
CA TYR A 14 7.24 -12.89 1.32
C TYR A 14 6.55 -14.13 1.91
N ASN A 15 7.02 -15.32 1.55
CA ASN A 15 6.42 -16.61 1.93
C ASN A 15 4.92 -16.68 1.60
N ALA A 16 4.56 -16.40 0.34
CA ALA A 16 3.19 -16.31 -0.16
C ALA A 16 2.76 -17.50 -1.05
N ALA A 17 3.50 -18.61 -1.06
CA ALA A 17 3.24 -19.74 -1.96
C ALA A 17 1.79 -20.26 -1.90
N LYS A 18 1.16 -20.26 -0.72
CA LYS A 18 -0.21 -20.76 -0.53
C LYS A 18 -1.29 -19.81 -1.05
N THR A 19 -1.02 -18.50 -1.03
CA THR A 19 -2.02 -17.45 -1.24
C THR A 19 -1.85 -16.69 -2.55
N LEU A 20 -0.68 -16.80 -3.16
CA LEU A 20 -0.36 -16.09 -4.42
C LEU A 20 -1.29 -16.49 -5.57
N ARG A 21 -1.49 -17.80 -5.80
CA ARG A 21 -2.36 -18.28 -6.90
C ARG A 21 -3.80 -17.76 -6.77
N PRO A 22 -4.53 -17.98 -5.65
CA PRO A 22 -5.90 -17.47 -5.53
C PRO A 22 -5.97 -15.94 -5.63
N THR A 23 -4.96 -15.20 -5.15
CA THR A 23 -4.91 -13.75 -5.34
C THR A 23 -4.77 -13.38 -6.81
N TYR A 24 -3.90 -14.06 -7.55
CA TYR A 24 -3.64 -13.79 -8.97
C TYR A 24 -4.82 -14.13 -9.87
N ASP A 25 -5.47 -15.27 -9.62
CA ASP A 25 -6.57 -15.78 -10.44
C ASP A 25 -7.81 -14.89 -10.40
N GLU A 26 -8.02 -14.14 -9.29
CA GLU A 26 -9.12 -13.18 -9.15
C GLU A 26 -8.81 -11.79 -9.76
N ILE A 27 -7.59 -11.55 -10.28
CA ILE A 27 -7.26 -10.27 -10.94
C ILE A 27 -7.94 -10.18 -12.29
N ASP A 28 -8.77 -9.14 -12.48
CA ASP A 28 -9.47 -8.88 -13.74
C ASP A 28 -8.49 -8.44 -14.85
N ARG A 29 -8.19 -9.37 -15.76
CA ARG A 29 -7.28 -9.14 -16.90
C ARG A 29 -7.87 -8.26 -18.00
N SER A 30 -9.14 -7.95 -17.96
CA SER A 30 -9.73 -6.97 -18.88
C SER A 30 -9.31 -5.54 -18.55
N VAL A 31 -8.94 -5.28 -17.29
CA VAL A 31 -8.54 -3.96 -16.77
C VAL A 31 -7.04 -3.89 -16.53
N VAL A 32 -6.44 -4.96 -15.98
CA VAL A 32 -5.02 -5.03 -15.59
C VAL A 32 -4.17 -5.47 -16.77
N ASP A 33 -3.21 -4.65 -17.17
CA ASP A 33 -2.29 -4.93 -18.29
C ASP A 33 -1.14 -5.83 -17.88
N GLU A 34 -0.52 -5.55 -16.73
CA GLU A 34 0.63 -6.31 -16.24
C GLU A 34 0.55 -6.55 -14.73
N VAL A 35 1.13 -7.68 -14.31
CA VAL A 35 1.33 -8.00 -12.89
C VAL A 35 2.81 -8.21 -12.63
N ILE A 36 3.31 -7.53 -11.60
CA ILE A 36 4.70 -7.61 -11.15
C ILE A 36 4.70 -8.26 -9.77
N LEU A 37 5.53 -9.27 -9.59
CA LEU A 37 5.81 -9.84 -8.27
C LEU A 37 7.22 -9.45 -7.85
N VAL A 38 7.35 -8.94 -6.64
CA VAL A 38 8.67 -8.71 -6.00
C VAL A 38 8.76 -9.59 -4.76
N ASP A 39 9.62 -10.59 -4.84
CA ASP A 39 9.86 -11.56 -3.76
C ASP A 39 10.98 -11.06 -2.84
N ASP A 40 10.66 -10.92 -1.55
CA ASP A 40 11.58 -10.41 -0.54
C ASP A 40 12.39 -11.53 0.13
N ALA A 41 13.06 -12.35 -0.70
CA ALA A 41 13.87 -13.50 -0.28
C ALA A 41 13.04 -14.57 0.47
N SER A 42 11.90 -14.98 -0.11
CA SER A 42 11.08 -16.07 0.40
C SER A 42 11.87 -17.38 0.50
N LYS A 43 11.49 -18.20 1.49
CA LYS A 43 12.09 -19.52 1.76
C LYS A 43 11.16 -20.67 1.37
N ASP A 44 9.95 -20.36 0.91
CA ASP A 44 8.96 -21.32 0.40
C ASP A 44 8.93 -21.31 -1.14
N GLY A 45 7.96 -21.99 -1.72
CA GLY A 45 7.79 -22.10 -3.18
C GLY A 45 7.18 -20.87 -3.86
N THR A 46 7.22 -19.66 -3.26
CA THR A 46 6.59 -18.44 -3.82
C THR A 46 7.01 -18.16 -5.26
N ILE A 47 8.30 -18.23 -5.56
CA ILE A 47 8.84 -18.00 -6.92
C ILE A 47 8.38 -19.07 -7.92
N ASP A 48 8.31 -20.32 -7.48
CA ASP A 48 7.92 -21.43 -8.36
C ASP A 48 6.44 -21.31 -8.72
N VAL A 49 5.58 -20.98 -7.74
CA VAL A 49 4.17 -20.66 -7.98
C VAL A 49 4.03 -19.46 -8.91
N ALA A 50 4.82 -18.39 -8.73
CA ALA A 50 4.76 -17.21 -9.59
C ALA A 50 5.08 -17.54 -11.05
N ARG A 51 6.07 -18.42 -11.30
CA ARG A 51 6.41 -18.88 -12.66
C ARG A 51 5.31 -19.77 -13.25
N GLU A 52 4.79 -20.69 -12.44
CA GLU A 52 3.73 -21.63 -12.85
C GLU A 52 2.45 -20.91 -13.29
N ILE A 53 2.04 -19.84 -12.56
CA ILE A 53 0.85 -19.05 -12.91
C ILE A 53 1.10 -18.01 -14.01
N GLY A 54 2.34 -17.93 -14.55
CA GLY A 54 2.67 -17.10 -15.70
C GLY A 54 2.88 -15.62 -15.40
N ILE A 55 3.31 -15.25 -14.17
CA ILE A 55 3.71 -13.87 -13.88
C ILE A 55 4.98 -13.55 -14.67
N GLN A 56 4.92 -12.56 -15.56
CA GLN A 56 6.01 -12.23 -16.48
C GLN A 56 7.14 -11.43 -15.80
N HIS A 57 6.79 -10.56 -14.86
CA HIS A 57 7.74 -9.71 -14.15
C HIS A 57 7.94 -10.22 -12.73
N ILE A 58 8.99 -11.03 -12.54
CA ILE A 58 9.36 -11.57 -11.22
C ILE A 58 10.73 -11.01 -10.84
N ILE A 59 10.78 -10.27 -9.73
CA ILE A 59 12.01 -9.78 -9.13
C ILE A 59 12.22 -10.52 -7.82
N ARG A 60 13.42 -11.04 -7.59
CA ARG A 60 13.81 -11.68 -6.34
C ARG A 60 14.91 -10.89 -5.67
N HIS A 61 14.73 -10.48 -4.42
CA HIS A 61 15.79 -9.90 -3.62
C HIS A 61 16.76 -11.00 -3.14
N GLU A 62 18.05 -10.70 -3.11
CA GLU A 62 19.06 -11.59 -2.56
C GLU A 62 18.91 -11.76 -1.04
N LYS A 63 18.44 -10.73 -0.35
CA LYS A 63 18.14 -10.70 1.07
C LYS A 63 16.85 -9.93 1.34
N ASN A 64 16.20 -10.26 2.44
CA ASN A 64 14.99 -9.54 2.86
C ASN A 64 15.30 -8.06 3.10
N LYS A 65 14.61 -7.18 2.39
CA LYS A 65 14.73 -5.72 2.48
C LYS A 65 13.71 -5.09 3.41
N GLY A 66 12.77 -5.88 3.90
CA GLY A 66 11.66 -5.40 4.72
C GLY A 66 10.47 -4.91 3.91
N TYR A 67 9.38 -4.68 4.60
CA TYR A 67 8.08 -4.32 4.04
C TYR A 67 8.15 -3.10 3.10
N GLY A 68 8.70 -1.98 3.57
CA GLY A 68 8.86 -0.76 2.78
C GLY A 68 9.87 -0.93 1.65
N GLY A 69 10.99 -1.63 1.91
CA GLY A 69 12.01 -1.93 0.91
C GLY A 69 11.45 -2.74 -0.27
N ASN A 70 10.57 -3.71 0.02
CA ASN A 70 9.88 -4.47 -1.02
C ASN A 70 8.92 -3.61 -1.83
N GLN A 71 8.10 -2.78 -1.17
CA GLN A 71 7.19 -1.86 -1.87
C GLN A 71 7.93 -0.85 -2.76
N LYS A 72 9.08 -0.32 -2.32
CA LYS A 72 9.92 0.55 -3.16
C LYS A 72 10.30 -0.15 -4.47
N SER A 73 10.77 -1.39 -4.39
CA SER A 73 11.11 -2.19 -5.57
C SER A 73 9.91 -2.41 -6.48
N CYS A 74 8.73 -2.65 -5.90
CA CYS A 74 7.46 -2.75 -6.61
C CYS A 74 7.13 -1.48 -7.40
N TYR A 75 7.15 -0.32 -6.74
CA TYR A 75 6.82 0.95 -7.38
C TYR A 75 7.83 1.34 -8.46
N LEU A 76 9.14 1.15 -8.19
CA LEU A 76 10.19 1.43 -9.18
C LEU A 76 10.00 0.58 -10.44
N LYS A 77 9.73 -0.72 -10.29
CA LYS A 77 9.52 -1.60 -11.45
C LYS A 77 8.24 -1.25 -12.21
N ALA A 78 7.17 -0.90 -11.52
CA ALA A 78 5.93 -0.45 -12.17
C ALA A 78 6.16 0.82 -13.00
N LEU A 79 6.90 1.80 -12.46
CA LEU A 79 7.25 3.02 -13.21
C LEU A 79 8.17 2.71 -14.40
N GLU A 80 9.14 1.80 -14.24
CA GLU A 80 10.05 1.36 -15.32
C GLU A 80 9.30 0.73 -16.50
N VAL A 81 8.29 -0.11 -16.24
CA VAL A 81 7.47 -0.70 -17.30
C VAL A 81 6.42 0.25 -17.88
N GLY A 82 6.41 1.50 -17.46
CA GLY A 82 5.55 2.55 -18.01
C GLY A 82 4.12 2.52 -17.48
N ALA A 83 3.88 2.07 -16.25
CA ALA A 83 2.56 2.14 -15.63
C ALA A 83 2.06 3.58 -15.53
N ASP A 84 0.79 3.82 -15.86
CA ASP A 84 0.08 5.06 -15.57
C ASP A 84 -0.64 4.99 -14.22
N ILE A 85 -1.21 3.82 -13.91
CA ILE A 85 -1.88 3.53 -12.65
C ILE A 85 -1.21 2.30 -12.01
N ILE A 86 -0.80 2.43 -10.76
CA ILE A 86 -0.13 1.38 -9.99
C ILE A 86 -1.03 0.96 -8.85
N VAL A 87 -1.34 -0.34 -8.77
CA VAL A 87 -2.13 -0.91 -7.68
C VAL A 87 -1.24 -1.79 -6.82
N MET A 88 -1.10 -1.46 -5.56
CA MET A 88 -0.45 -2.28 -4.54
C MET A 88 -1.47 -3.25 -3.96
N LEU A 89 -1.26 -4.55 -4.19
CA LEU A 89 -2.06 -5.64 -3.67
C LEU A 89 -1.15 -6.69 -3.01
N HIS A 90 -1.36 -6.95 -1.72
CA HIS A 90 -0.60 -8.00 -1.04
C HIS A 90 -1.11 -9.39 -1.43
N PRO A 91 -0.20 -10.34 -1.82
CA PRO A 91 -0.60 -11.68 -2.24
C PRO A 91 -0.89 -12.62 -1.05
N ASP A 92 -1.36 -12.09 0.08
CA ASP A 92 -1.77 -12.83 1.28
C ASP A 92 -3.27 -13.16 1.32
N TYR A 93 -3.98 -12.81 0.25
CA TYR A 93 -5.41 -13.04 0.05
C TYR A 93 -6.32 -12.42 1.12
N GLN A 94 -5.82 -11.44 1.89
CA GLN A 94 -6.65 -10.67 2.83
C GLN A 94 -7.60 -9.71 2.13
N TYR A 95 -7.17 -9.17 0.99
CA TYR A 95 -7.90 -8.18 0.20
C TYR A 95 -8.44 -8.82 -1.08
N THR A 96 -9.71 -8.55 -1.41
CA THR A 96 -10.28 -9.04 -2.67
C THR A 96 -9.74 -8.27 -3.88
N PRO A 97 -9.16 -8.97 -4.88
CA PRO A 97 -8.74 -8.35 -6.13
C PRO A 97 -9.88 -7.66 -6.92
N ALA A 98 -11.14 -8.03 -6.68
CA ALA A 98 -12.30 -7.44 -7.34
C ALA A 98 -12.42 -5.92 -7.15
N LEU A 99 -11.76 -5.34 -6.14
CA LEU A 99 -11.73 -3.89 -5.92
C LEU A 99 -10.70 -3.15 -6.78
N ILE A 100 -9.85 -3.85 -7.54
CA ILE A 100 -8.92 -3.20 -8.49
C ILE A 100 -9.70 -2.32 -9.45
N THR A 101 -10.70 -2.87 -10.12
CA THR A 101 -11.50 -2.16 -11.13
C THR A 101 -12.13 -0.86 -10.61
N PRO A 102 -12.88 -0.81 -9.50
CA PRO A 102 -13.39 0.46 -8.97
C PRO A 102 -12.29 1.42 -8.51
N MET A 103 -11.17 0.94 -7.94
CA MET A 103 -10.05 1.81 -7.54
C MET A 103 -9.42 2.50 -8.76
N VAL A 104 -9.07 1.73 -9.78
CA VAL A 104 -8.42 2.28 -10.99
C VAL A 104 -9.37 3.14 -11.80
N SER A 105 -10.68 2.87 -11.77
CA SER A 105 -11.70 3.69 -12.44
C SER A 105 -11.75 5.11 -11.89
N LEU A 106 -11.65 5.30 -10.58
CA LEU A 106 -11.60 6.63 -9.96
C LEU A 106 -10.37 7.42 -10.44
N ILE A 107 -9.22 6.75 -10.58
CA ILE A 107 -7.98 7.37 -11.03
C ILE A 107 -8.04 7.67 -12.54
N ALA A 108 -8.45 6.69 -13.34
CA ALA A 108 -8.48 6.80 -14.80
C ALA A 108 -9.48 7.86 -15.31
N ASN A 109 -10.51 8.15 -14.53
CA ASN A 109 -11.48 9.23 -14.82
C ASN A 109 -11.08 10.57 -14.17
N ASN A 110 -9.87 10.70 -13.64
CA ASN A 110 -9.34 11.91 -13.00
C ASN A 110 -10.21 12.43 -11.83
N VAL A 111 -10.91 11.55 -11.13
CA VAL A 111 -11.71 11.92 -9.95
C VAL A 111 -10.79 12.07 -8.74
N TYR A 112 -9.91 11.10 -8.50
CA TYR A 112 -8.90 11.13 -7.45
C TYR A 112 -7.59 10.50 -7.94
N PRO A 113 -6.43 11.08 -7.61
CA PRO A 113 -5.13 10.52 -8.01
C PRO A 113 -4.63 9.38 -7.11
N VAL A 114 -5.28 9.19 -5.95
CA VAL A 114 -4.96 8.14 -4.96
C VAL A 114 -6.25 7.54 -4.43
N VAL A 115 -6.29 6.21 -4.33
CA VAL A 115 -7.44 5.47 -3.77
C VAL A 115 -6.95 4.43 -2.76
N LEU A 116 -7.57 4.38 -1.59
CA LEU A 116 -7.31 3.40 -0.54
C LEU A 116 -8.49 2.43 -0.39
N GLY A 117 -8.18 1.14 -0.25
CA GLY A 117 -9.17 0.13 0.15
C GLY A 117 -9.26 0.07 1.69
N SER A 118 -10.22 0.79 2.28
CA SER A 118 -10.35 0.86 3.74
C SER A 118 -11.16 -0.31 4.29
N ARG A 119 -10.59 -1.00 5.29
CA ARG A 119 -11.26 -2.05 6.07
C ARG A 119 -12.23 -1.47 7.10
N ILE A 120 -12.03 -0.22 7.47
CA ILE A 120 -12.70 0.46 8.59
C ILE A 120 -13.88 1.31 8.12
N LEU A 121 -13.89 1.77 6.88
CA LEU A 121 -14.96 2.62 6.32
C LEU A 121 -16.35 1.95 6.43
N GLY A 122 -16.40 0.62 6.33
CA GLY A 122 -17.58 -0.19 6.60
C GLY A 122 -17.43 -1.07 7.84
N LYS A 123 -18.35 -1.99 8.07
CA LYS A 123 -18.31 -2.97 9.16
C LYS A 123 -17.45 -4.21 8.83
N GLY A 124 -16.71 -4.18 7.72
CA GLY A 124 -16.00 -5.35 7.17
C GLY A 124 -14.88 -5.88 8.06
N ALA A 125 -14.13 -5.01 8.72
CA ALA A 125 -12.99 -5.41 9.53
C ALA A 125 -13.36 -6.38 10.67
N LEU A 126 -14.33 -6.03 11.50
CA LEU A 126 -14.77 -6.88 12.62
C LEU A 126 -15.49 -8.15 12.12
N LYS A 127 -16.33 -8.04 11.08
CA LYS A 127 -16.98 -9.20 10.45
C LYS A 127 -15.97 -10.15 9.81
N GLY A 128 -14.86 -9.63 9.29
CA GLY A 128 -13.78 -10.41 8.70
C GLY A 128 -12.83 -11.06 9.72
N GLY A 129 -13.03 -10.82 11.02
CA GLY A 129 -12.25 -11.45 12.09
C GLY A 129 -11.11 -10.58 12.66
N MET A 130 -11.09 -9.27 12.40
CA MET A 130 -10.11 -8.38 13.04
C MET A 130 -10.28 -8.40 14.56
N PRO A 131 -9.23 -8.70 15.34
CA PRO A 131 -9.29 -8.65 16.79
C PRO A 131 -9.68 -7.24 17.29
N MET A 132 -10.57 -7.17 18.29
CA MET A 132 -11.10 -5.91 18.82
C MET A 132 -10.00 -4.93 19.25
N TYR A 133 -8.95 -5.42 19.91
CA TYR A 133 -7.84 -4.56 20.33
C TYR A 133 -7.09 -3.91 19.13
N LYS A 134 -6.92 -4.65 18.01
CA LYS A 134 -6.33 -4.11 16.78
C LYS A 134 -7.24 -3.05 16.17
N TYR A 135 -8.55 -3.29 16.18
CA TYR A 135 -9.54 -2.33 15.70
C TYR A 135 -9.48 -1.02 16.50
N LEU A 136 -9.55 -1.10 17.84
CA LEU A 136 -9.49 0.08 18.71
C LEU A 136 -8.18 0.85 18.54
N PHE A 137 -7.05 0.14 18.46
CA PHE A 137 -5.74 0.76 18.26
C PHE A 137 -5.65 1.46 16.89
N ASN A 138 -6.14 0.84 15.83
CA ASN A 138 -6.25 1.43 14.49
C ASN A 138 -7.09 2.72 14.55
N ARG A 139 -8.27 2.70 15.20
CA ARG A 139 -9.14 3.87 15.32
C ARG A 139 -8.47 5.02 16.07
N MET A 140 -7.78 4.72 17.18
CA MET A 140 -7.07 5.72 17.98
C MET A 140 -5.94 6.37 17.16
N LEU A 141 -5.11 5.58 16.49
CA LEU A 141 -4.03 6.11 15.64
C LEU A 141 -4.60 6.94 14.48
N THR A 142 -5.64 6.44 13.79
CA THR A 142 -6.31 7.17 12.70
C THR A 142 -6.85 8.52 13.16
N MET A 143 -7.50 8.58 14.33
CA MET A 143 -8.01 9.84 14.88
C MET A 143 -6.86 10.82 15.14
N THR A 144 -5.78 10.37 15.77
CA THR A 144 -4.60 11.21 16.02
C THR A 144 -3.97 11.72 14.71
N GLN A 145 -3.85 10.85 13.69
CA GLN A 145 -3.33 11.23 12.38
C GLN A 145 -4.23 12.25 11.69
N ASN A 146 -5.54 12.07 11.73
CA ASN A 146 -6.50 13.01 11.15
C ASN A 146 -6.37 14.41 11.79
N ILE A 147 -6.20 14.49 13.11
CA ILE A 147 -5.99 15.77 13.82
C ILE A 147 -4.66 16.40 13.41
N LEU A 148 -3.56 15.65 13.50
CA LEU A 148 -2.21 16.19 13.27
C LEU A 148 -1.95 16.54 11.79
N MET A 149 -2.53 15.78 10.86
CA MET A 149 -2.36 16.01 9.42
C MET A 149 -3.49 16.85 8.81
N ASN A 150 -4.51 17.24 9.60
CA ASN A 150 -5.72 17.93 9.14
C ASN A 150 -6.38 17.17 7.96
N GLN A 151 -6.64 15.88 8.17
CA GLN A 151 -7.25 14.98 7.19
C GLN A 151 -8.51 14.33 7.77
N LYS A 152 -9.23 13.59 6.92
CA LYS A 152 -10.47 12.90 7.30
C LYS A 152 -10.53 11.51 6.67
N LEU A 153 -9.48 10.70 6.88
CA LEU A 153 -9.51 9.30 6.46
C LEU A 153 -10.19 8.41 7.50
N SER A 154 -10.79 7.35 7.04
CA SER A 154 -11.31 6.28 7.90
C SER A 154 -10.20 5.34 8.37
N GLU A 155 -9.14 5.16 7.57
CA GLU A 155 -8.00 4.30 7.85
C GLU A 155 -6.72 4.73 7.13
N TYR A 156 -5.58 4.73 7.85
CA TYR A 156 -4.24 4.95 7.28
C TYR A 156 -3.46 3.65 7.09
N HIS A 157 -3.89 2.56 7.73
CA HIS A 157 -3.09 1.34 7.95
C HIS A 157 -3.45 0.20 6.99
N THR A 158 -4.15 0.52 5.91
CA THR A 158 -4.43 -0.45 4.84
C THR A 158 -3.23 -0.59 3.91
N GLY A 159 -2.94 -1.82 3.45
CA GLY A 159 -1.95 -2.08 2.41
C GLY A 159 -2.52 -2.05 0.99
N TYR A 160 -3.86 -1.98 0.83
CA TYR A 160 -4.50 -1.98 -0.48
C TYR A 160 -4.65 -0.56 -0.99
N ARG A 161 -3.88 -0.21 -2.01
CA ARG A 161 -3.71 1.17 -2.47
C ARG A 161 -3.56 1.23 -3.97
N ALA A 162 -4.09 2.29 -4.59
CA ALA A 162 -3.87 2.61 -6.00
C ALA A 162 -3.39 4.06 -6.15
N TYR A 163 -2.48 4.27 -7.09
CA TYR A 163 -1.84 5.57 -7.34
C TYR A 163 -1.77 5.86 -8.83
N HIS A 164 -2.04 7.10 -9.21
CA HIS A 164 -1.56 7.61 -10.48
C HIS A 164 -0.03 7.82 -10.42
N LYS A 165 0.71 7.48 -11.49
CA LYS A 165 2.18 7.58 -11.53
C LYS A 165 2.73 8.93 -11.10
N ASN A 166 2.06 10.03 -11.46
CA ASN A 166 2.52 11.38 -11.15
C ASN A 166 2.60 11.63 -9.65
N VAL A 167 1.78 10.96 -8.84
CA VAL A 167 1.85 11.03 -7.37
C VAL A 167 3.18 10.47 -6.90
N LEU A 168 3.52 9.24 -7.30
CA LEU A 168 4.77 8.58 -6.92
C LEU A 168 6.00 9.33 -7.43
N LEU A 169 5.96 9.84 -8.66
CA LEU A 169 7.04 10.64 -9.25
C LEU A 169 7.24 11.99 -8.54
N SER A 170 6.23 12.52 -7.86
CA SER A 170 6.30 13.83 -7.19
C SER A 170 6.86 13.81 -5.78
N ILE A 171 7.03 12.63 -5.17
CA ILE A 171 7.42 12.43 -3.78
C ILE A 171 8.70 11.58 -3.66
N PRO A 172 9.57 11.85 -2.68
CA PRO A 172 10.83 11.13 -2.51
C PRO A 172 10.63 9.79 -1.75
N PHE A 173 9.71 8.92 -2.23
CA PHE A 173 9.36 7.68 -1.54
C PHE A 173 10.53 6.70 -1.36
N GLN A 174 11.57 6.84 -2.17
CA GLN A 174 12.78 6.00 -2.08
C GLN A 174 13.57 6.28 -0.79
N ASP A 175 13.47 7.50 -0.23
CA ASP A 175 14.14 7.90 1.01
C ASP A 175 13.38 7.46 2.28
N ASN A 176 12.18 6.91 2.12
CA ASN A 176 11.34 6.46 3.23
C ASN A 176 11.92 5.20 3.90
N SER A 177 11.40 4.86 5.06
CA SER A 177 11.75 3.65 5.82
C SER A 177 11.59 2.37 4.98
N ASP A 178 12.41 1.36 5.26
CA ASP A 178 12.24 0.02 4.70
C ASP A 178 11.29 -0.86 5.53
N ASP A 179 10.80 -0.37 6.66
CA ASP A 179 9.87 -1.07 7.55
C ASP A 179 8.42 -0.61 7.36
N PHE A 180 7.49 -1.12 8.16
CA PHE A 180 6.03 -0.90 8.08
C PHE A 180 5.59 0.56 8.12
N VAL A 181 6.37 1.46 8.71
CA VAL A 181 6.07 2.90 8.75
C VAL A 181 6.12 3.56 7.36
N PHE A 182 6.73 2.91 6.36
CA PHE A 182 6.80 3.35 4.97
C PHE A 182 5.46 3.87 4.44
N ASP A 183 4.40 3.14 4.67
CA ASP A 183 3.05 3.48 4.21
C ASP A 183 2.53 4.79 4.78
N ASN A 184 2.88 5.10 6.04
CA ASN A 184 2.48 6.35 6.68
C ASN A 184 3.35 7.52 6.23
N GLU A 185 4.64 7.29 5.98
CA GLU A 185 5.54 8.29 5.39
C GLU A 185 5.08 8.66 3.98
N LEU A 186 4.69 7.67 3.17
CA LEU A 186 4.16 7.86 1.84
C LEU A 186 2.87 8.72 1.85
N LEU A 187 1.91 8.40 2.71
CA LEU A 187 0.67 9.19 2.85
C LEU A 187 0.94 10.60 3.33
N ALA A 188 1.84 10.78 4.30
CA ALA A 188 2.23 12.10 4.79
C ALA A 188 2.84 12.97 3.67
N GLN A 189 3.68 12.39 2.80
CA GLN A 189 4.24 13.07 1.63
C GLN A 189 3.16 13.43 0.60
N ILE A 190 2.20 12.53 0.36
CA ILE A 190 1.06 12.75 -0.54
C ILE A 190 0.21 13.93 -0.06
N PHE A 191 -0.14 13.97 1.22
CA PHE A 191 -0.86 15.09 1.82
C PHE A 191 -0.06 16.39 1.81
N PHE A 192 1.25 16.31 2.05
CA PHE A 192 2.11 17.49 2.01
C PHE A 192 2.16 18.12 0.61
N LYS A 193 2.05 17.31 -0.45
CA LYS A 193 1.94 17.75 -1.84
C LYS A 193 0.53 18.26 -2.21
N GLY A 194 -0.46 18.12 -1.33
CA GLY A 194 -1.83 18.58 -1.56
C GLY A 194 -2.68 17.64 -2.41
N TYR A 195 -2.29 16.39 -2.59
CA TYR A 195 -3.13 15.42 -3.28
C TYR A 195 -4.31 14.99 -2.41
N GLU A 196 -5.46 14.86 -3.04
CA GLU A 196 -6.66 14.28 -2.44
C GLU A 196 -6.65 12.76 -2.56
N ILE A 197 -7.27 12.10 -1.57
CA ILE A 197 -7.35 10.64 -1.47
C ILE A 197 -8.80 10.22 -1.35
N ALA A 198 -9.23 9.27 -2.19
CA ALA A 198 -10.49 8.58 -2.01
C ALA A 198 -10.31 7.32 -1.15
N GLU A 199 -11.37 6.95 -0.46
CA GLU A 199 -11.49 5.66 0.21
C GLU A 199 -12.67 4.88 -0.35
N ILE A 200 -12.44 3.58 -0.62
CA ILE A 200 -13.51 2.63 -0.88
C ILE A 200 -13.56 1.58 0.22
N THR A 201 -14.75 1.08 0.55
CA THR A 201 -14.88 0.02 1.56
C THR A 201 -14.28 -1.29 1.05
N CYS A 202 -13.44 -1.92 1.85
CA CYS A 202 -12.78 -3.17 1.52
C CYS A 202 -13.16 -4.26 2.52
N PRO A 203 -13.92 -5.30 2.12
CA PRO A 203 -14.08 -6.48 2.94
C PRO A 203 -12.73 -7.19 3.09
N THR A 204 -12.41 -7.65 4.28
CA THR A 204 -11.16 -8.37 4.56
C THR A 204 -11.45 -9.70 5.20
N LYS A 205 -10.59 -10.68 4.92
CA LYS A 205 -10.62 -11.99 5.55
C LYS A 205 -9.38 -12.13 6.43
N TYR A 206 -9.57 -12.46 7.70
CA TYR A 206 -8.47 -12.79 8.62
C TYR A 206 -8.47 -14.29 8.84
N PHE A 207 -7.35 -14.93 8.55
CA PHE A 207 -7.11 -16.35 8.76
C PHE A 207 -5.65 -16.55 9.23
N ASP A 208 -5.32 -17.72 9.74
CA ASP A 208 -4.04 -17.96 10.43
C ASP A 208 -2.80 -17.76 9.55
N GLU A 209 -2.89 -18.01 8.25
CA GLU A 209 -1.81 -17.79 7.30
C GLU A 209 -1.64 -16.31 6.90
N ALA A 210 -2.60 -15.45 7.25
CA ALA A 210 -2.54 -14.03 6.92
C ALA A 210 -1.43 -13.32 7.71
N SER A 211 -0.65 -12.51 7.02
CA SER A 211 0.46 -11.78 7.64
C SER A 211 -0.03 -10.85 8.76
N SER A 212 0.43 -11.05 9.98
CA SER A 212 0.11 -10.15 11.09
C SER A 212 1.36 -9.83 11.91
N ILE A 213 1.54 -8.54 12.21
CA ILE A 213 2.62 -8.11 13.12
C ILE A 213 2.26 -8.44 14.57
N ASN A 214 3.25 -8.90 15.34
CA ASN A 214 3.09 -9.20 16.76
C ASN A 214 2.97 -7.90 17.59
N PHE A 215 2.57 -8.00 18.86
CA PHE A 215 2.32 -6.86 19.74
C PHE A 215 3.52 -5.90 19.86
N LYS A 216 4.75 -6.41 20.01
CA LYS A 216 5.97 -5.60 20.09
C LYS A 216 6.20 -4.78 18.80
N ARG A 217 6.08 -5.43 17.65
CA ARG A 217 6.19 -4.73 16.35
C ARG A 217 5.05 -3.74 16.14
N SER A 218 3.82 -4.07 16.58
CA SER A 218 2.68 -3.14 16.52
C SER A 218 2.93 -1.87 17.34
N SER A 219 3.56 -1.98 18.52
CA SER A 219 3.91 -0.83 19.35
C SER A 219 4.97 0.06 18.71
N ILE A 220 6.03 -0.55 18.14
CA ILE A 220 7.08 0.17 17.40
C ILE A 220 6.47 0.89 16.19
N TYR A 221 5.61 0.20 15.45
CA TYR A 221 4.88 0.78 14.33
C TYR A 221 4.03 1.98 14.77
N GLY A 222 3.24 1.84 15.84
CA GLY A 222 2.40 2.93 16.36
C GLY A 222 3.21 4.19 16.75
N LEU A 223 4.38 4.00 17.39
CA LEU A 223 5.29 5.12 17.70
C LEU A 223 5.84 5.76 16.41
N GLY A 224 6.17 4.96 15.42
CA GLY A 224 6.59 5.45 14.10
C GLY A 224 5.51 6.30 13.42
N VAL A 225 4.26 5.84 13.45
CA VAL A 225 3.10 6.55 12.93
C VAL A 225 2.92 7.91 13.62
N LEU A 226 2.96 7.94 14.95
CA LEU A 226 2.85 9.19 15.71
C LEU A 226 4.00 10.16 15.41
N ARG A 227 5.22 9.63 15.27
CA ARG A 227 6.40 10.41 14.88
C ARG A 227 6.21 11.07 13.51
N VAL A 228 5.78 10.32 12.50
CA VAL A 228 5.54 10.83 11.13
C VAL A 228 4.47 11.91 11.16
N SER A 229 3.37 11.68 11.88
CA SER A 229 2.27 12.64 12.00
C SER A 229 2.71 13.95 12.66
N MET A 230 3.52 13.85 13.73
CA MET A 230 4.09 15.01 14.40
C MET A 230 5.08 15.76 13.51
N GLN A 231 5.93 15.03 12.76
CA GLN A 231 6.84 15.65 11.78
C GLN A 231 6.08 16.42 10.70
N TYR A 232 4.97 15.85 10.20
CA TYR A 232 4.11 16.55 9.25
C TYR A 232 3.55 17.84 9.84
N PHE A 233 2.95 17.76 11.04
CA PHE A 233 2.38 18.92 11.73
C PHE A 233 3.41 20.04 11.93
N LEU A 234 4.57 19.73 12.51
CA LEU A 234 5.63 20.70 12.79
C LEU A 234 6.23 21.29 11.51
N HIS A 235 6.37 20.48 10.45
CA HIS A 235 6.89 20.94 9.17
C HIS A 235 5.91 21.90 8.49
N LYS A 236 4.62 21.58 8.48
CA LYS A 236 3.57 22.38 7.87
C LYS A 236 3.32 23.68 8.64
N ALA A 237 3.48 23.65 9.96
CA ALA A 237 3.42 24.86 10.82
C ALA A 237 4.67 25.76 10.70
N GLY A 238 5.72 25.34 9.96
CA GLY A 238 6.97 26.09 9.84
C GLY A 238 7.88 26.06 11.08
N ILE A 239 7.54 25.24 12.09
CA ILE A 239 8.28 25.14 13.37
C ILE A 239 9.59 24.37 13.18
N ALA A 240 9.59 23.30 12.36
CA ALA A 240 10.76 22.49 12.09
C ALA A 240 10.76 21.98 10.65
N LYS A 241 11.96 21.73 10.08
CA LYS A 241 12.11 21.18 8.73
C LYS A 241 12.56 19.72 8.81
N PHE A 242 11.87 18.84 8.11
CA PHE A 242 12.19 17.41 8.05
C PHE A 242 12.51 16.97 6.63
N LYS A 243 13.50 16.08 6.49
CA LYS A 243 13.96 15.53 5.20
C LYS A 243 12.83 14.78 4.46
N LEU A 244 11.89 14.19 5.20
CA LEU A 244 10.73 13.47 4.67
C LEU A 244 9.91 14.32 3.69
N PHE A 245 9.87 15.64 3.87
CA PHE A 245 9.07 16.58 3.06
C PHE A 245 9.92 17.46 2.13
N LYS A 246 11.15 17.04 1.84
CA LYS A 246 11.99 17.78 0.88
C LYS A 246 11.36 17.77 -0.51
N LYS A 247 11.58 18.86 -1.26
CA LYS A 247 11.21 18.90 -2.69
C LYS A 247 12.16 17.98 -3.46
N ILE A 248 11.62 17.21 -4.41
CA ILE A 248 12.45 16.54 -5.40
C ILE A 248 13.03 17.66 -6.29
N SER A 249 14.35 17.78 -6.34
CA SER A 249 15.01 18.57 -7.39
C SER A 249 14.71 17.89 -8.73
N LYS A 250 14.13 18.67 -9.66
CA LYS A 250 13.96 18.22 -11.04
C LYS A 250 15.32 18.03 -11.70
#